data_6acd44de7727bd25219c815253f19db1
#
_entry.id   6acd44de7727bd25219c815253f19db1
#
_cell.length_a   1.000
_cell.length_b   1.000
_cell.length_c   1.000
_cell.angle_alpha   90.00
_cell.angle_beta   90.00
_cell.angle_gamma   90.00
#
_symmetry.space_group_name_H-M   'P 1'
#
loop_
_entity.id
_entity.type
_entity.pdbx_description
1 polymer ?
#
loop_
_entity_poly.entity_id
_entity_poly.type
_entity_poly.pdbx_seq_one_letter_code
_entity_poly.pdbx_strand_id
1 'polypeptide(L)'
;MPRVAIRTINGNYVTAVNGGGMGEDANVLPIHTDATLIQAWEKFKITFQDNGYCTIQTYTGNFLTAVNGGGMGNPDNTDPVHTDQTNIDGWERFELVEVAPGIYAFQTEKGNYITAG
;
A
#
# COMPACT_ATOMS: atom_id res chain seq x y z
N MET A 1 -0.61 4.03 17.72
CA MET A 1 0.04 4.67 16.57
C MET A 1 -0.94 5.54 15.82
N PRO A 2 -0.60 6.78 15.51
CA PRO A 2 -1.48 7.62 14.70
C PRO A 2 -1.56 7.08 13.27
N ARG A 3 -2.69 7.33 12.65
CA ARG A 3 -2.84 7.00 11.25
C ARG A 3 -2.23 8.10 10.39
N VAL A 4 -1.81 7.73 9.19
CA VAL A 4 -1.19 8.67 8.25
C VAL A 4 -1.92 8.59 6.92
N ALA A 5 -1.79 9.66 6.13
CA ALA A 5 -2.21 9.65 4.74
C ALA A 5 -0.96 9.60 3.87
N ILE A 6 -1.06 8.92 2.74
CA ILE A 6 0.04 8.80 1.79
C ILE A 6 -0.33 9.64 0.58
N ARG A 7 0.51 10.60 0.24
CA ARG A 7 0.24 11.56 -0.83
C ARG A 7 1.19 11.32 -1.99
N THR A 8 0.64 11.28 -3.20
CA THR A 8 1.45 11.09 -4.39
C THR A 8 2.16 12.39 -4.75
N ILE A 9 3.13 12.28 -5.67
CA ILE A 9 3.89 13.46 -6.10
C ILE A 9 2.97 14.50 -6.77
N ASN A 10 1.85 14.08 -7.31
CA ASN A 10 0.88 14.98 -7.93
C ASN A 10 -0.09 15.60 -6.92
N GLY A 11 0.02 15.25 -5.64
CA GLY A 11 -0.80 15.86 -4.60
C GLY A 11 -2.09 15.12 -4.29
N ASN A 12 -2.33 13.97 -4.89
CA ASN A 12 -3.49 13.15 -4.59
C ASN A 12 -3.18 12.19 -3.45
N TYR A 13 -4.20 11.63 -2.84
CA TYR A 13 -4.04 10.70 -1.74
C TYR A 13 -4.31 9.28 -2.17
N VAL A 14 -3.57 8.35 -1.59
CA VAL A 14 -3.76 6.92 -1.82
C VAL A 14 -5.00 6.47 -1.07
N THR A 15 -5.87 5.74 -1.76
CA THR A 15 -7.12 5.20 -1.22
C THR A 15 -7.07 3.68 -1.26
N ALA A 16 -7.32 3.02 -0.12
CA ALA A 16 -7.62 1.59 -0.12
C ALA A 16 -9.13 1.46 -0.22
N VAL A 17 -9.63 0.99 -1.35
CA VAL A 17 -11.08 0.96 -1.64
C VAL A 17 -11.81 0.14 -0.57
N ASN A 18 -12.93 0.66 -0.09
CA ASN A 18 -13.74 0.11 1.00
C ASN A 18 -12.97 0.01 2.33
N GLY A 19 -11.86 0.75 2.46
CA GLY A 19 -11.03 0.65 3.65
C GLY A 19 -10.17 -0.60 3.70
N GLY A 20 -10.07 -1.31 2.59
CA GLY A 20 -9.33 -2.56 2.46
C GLY A 20 -10.26 -3.71 2.10
N GLY A 21 -9.67 -4.86 1.73
CA GLY A 21 -10.45 -6.05 1.44
C GLY A 21 -10.72 -6.28 -0.03
N MET A 22 -9.96 -5.65 -0.91
CA MET A 22 -10.01 -5.84 -2.38
C MET A 22 -11.25 -5.28 -3.07
N GLY A 23 -12.10 -4.56 -2.34
CA GLY A 23 -13.35 -4.07 -2.93
C GLY A 23 -14.32 -5.20 -3.20
N GLU A 24 -15.48 -4.84 -3.74
CA GLU A 24 -16.55 -5.81 -3.96
C GLU A 24 -16.71 -6.20 -5.41
N ASP A 25 -16.24 -5.37 -6.32
CA ASP A 25 -16.41 -5.56 -7.76
C ASP A 25 -15.07 -5.95 -8.35
N ALA A 26 -15.05 -7.03 -9.13
CA ALA A 26 -13.82 -7.51 -9.75
C ALA A 26 -13.18 -6.47 -10.68
N ASN A 27 -13.93 -5.46 -11.09
CA ASN A 27 -13.41 -4.40 -11.96
C ASN A 27 -12.87 -3.21 -11.18
N VAL A 28 -12.96 -3.23 -9.86
CA VAL A 28 -12.48 -2.11 -9.03
C VAL A 28 -11.07 -2.43 -8.55
N LEU A 29 -10.13 -1.57 -8.91
CA LEU A 29 -8.77 -1.70 -8.40
C LEU A 29 -8.78 -1.47 -6.89
N PRO A 30 -8.02 -2.26 -6.13
CA PRO A 30 -8.04 -2.12 -4.67
C PRO A 30 -7.38 -0.84 -4.16
N ILE A 31 -6.51 -0.24 -4.97
CA ILE A 31 -5.82 1.01 -4.62
C ILE A 31 -6.14 2.05 -5.68
N HIS A 32 -6.61 3.20 -5.24
CA HIS A 32 -6.82 4.37 -6.10
C HIS A 32 -5.89 5.50 -5.68
N THR A 33 -5.57 6.39 -6.60
CA THR A 33 -4.66 7.50 -6.33
C THR A 33 -5.23 8.83 -6.81
N ASP A 34 -6.56 8.96 -6.82
CA ASP A 34 -7.22 10.17 -7.31
C ASP A 34 -7.99 10.94 -6.25
N ALA A 35 -7.90 10.56 -4.98
CA ALA A 35 -8.59 11.26 -3.91
C ALA A 35 -7.94 12.61 -3.64
N THR A 36 -8.76 13.64 -3.46
CA THR A 36 -8.29 14.98 -3.12
C THR A 36 -8.57 15.34 -1.67
N LEU A 37 -9.28 14.48 -0.95
CA LEU A 37 -9.61 14.68 0.46
C LEU A 37 -9.18 13.43 1.25
N ILE A 38 -8.89 13.64 2.53
CA ILE A 38 -8.53 12.55 3.42
C ILE A 38 -9.78 12.16 4.21
N GLN A 39 -10.28 10.95 3.92
CA GLN A 39 -11.37 10.35 4.66
C GLN A 39 -10.88 9.00 5.20
N ALA A 40 -11.79 8.12 5.62
CA ALA A 40 -11.37 6.87 6.27
C ALA A 40 -10.51 6.00 5.36
N TRP A 41 -10.87 5.89 4.09
CA TRP A 41 -10.15 5.01 3.17
C TRP A 41 -8.75 5.51 2.81
N GLU A 42 -8.44 6.76 3.11
CA GLU A 42 -7.12 7.37 2.88
C GLU A 42 -6.24 7.33 4.12
N LYS A 43 -6.70 6.69 5.20
CA LYS A 43 -5.95 6.60 6.44
C LYS A 43 -5.33 5.24 6.60
N PHE A 44 -4.03 5.23 6.81
CA PHE A 44 -3.23 4.00 6.90
C PHE A 44 -2.46 4.00 8.20
N LYS A 45 -2.13 2.82 8.68
CA LYS A 45 -1.26 2.64 9.83
C LYS A 45 0.03 1.99 9.37
N ILE A 46 1.15 2.67 9.58
CA ILE A 46 2.46 2.14 9.23
C ILE A 46 3.13 1.69 10.53
N THR A 47 3.47 0.40 10.58
CA THR A 47 4.08 -0.19 11.76
C THR A 47 5.47 -0.70 11.40
N PHE A 48 6.49 -0.26 12.14
CA PHE A 48 7.86 -0.67 11.89
C PHE A 48 8.15 -1.97 12.65
N GLN A 49 8.85 -2.88 11.97
CA GLN A 49 9.28 -4.15 12.52
C GLN A 49 10.71 -4.04 13.04
N ASP A 50 11.14 -5.01 13.83
CA ASP A 50 12.46 -4.97 14.46
C ASP A 50 13.61 -4.98 13.46
N ASN A 51 13.40 -5.50 12.28
CA ASN A 51 14.46 -5.65 11.28
C ASN A 51 14.52 -4.50 10.29
N GLY A 52 13.85 -3.38 10.57
CA GLY A 52 13.87 -2.22 9.69
C GLY A 52 12.79 -2.21 8.61
N TYR A 53 12.01 -3.28 8.52
CA TYR A 53 10.87 -3.32 7.59
C TYR A 53 9.64 -2.71 8.25
N CYS A 54 8.67 -2.34 7.42
CA CYS A 54 7.39 -1.86 7.94
C CYS A 54 6.25 -2.59 7.23
N THR A 55 5.07 -2.54 7.86
CA THR A 55 3.83 -2.99 7.26
C THR A 55 2.92 -1.79 7.09
N ILE A 56 2.04 -1.85 6.10
CA ILE A 56 1.07 -0.79 5.81
C ILE A 56 -0.32 -1.41 5.98
N GLN A 57 -1.09 -0.86 6.89
CA GLN A 57 -2.39 -1.41 7.25
C GLN A 57 -3.48 -0.45 6.82
N THR A 58 -4.53 -0.98 6.20
CA THR A 58 -5.67 -0.19 5.75
C THR A 58 -6.55 0.20 6.94
N TYR A 59 -7.58 1.01 6.67
CA TYR A 59 -8.48 1.47 7.72
C TYR A 59 -9.18 0.31 8.43
N THR A 60 -9.56 -0.73 7.70
CA THR A 60 -10.23 -1.91 8.29
C THR A 60 -9.26 -2.91 8.89
N GLY A 61 -7.94 -2.64 8.83
CA GLY A 61 -6.95 -3.50 9.49
C GLY A 61 -6.30 -4.53 8.60
N ASN A 62 -6.55 -4.52 7.31
CA ASN A 62 -5.89 -5.44 6.39
C ASN A 62 -4.52 -4.89 6.01
N PHE A 63 -3.62 -5.78 5.59
CA PHE A 63 -2.27 -5.40 5.21
C PHE A 63 -2.14 -5.25 3.70
N LEU A 64 -1.39 -4.24 3.27
CA LEU A 64 -1.01 -4.14 1.88
C LEU A 64 -0.06 -5.28 1.53
N THR A 65 -0.28 -5.87 0.37
CA THR A 65 0.52 -6.97 -0.16
C THR A 65 1.06 -6.57 -1.53
N ALA A 66 2.38 -6.66 -1.72
CA ALA A 66 2.96 -6.61 -3.05
C ALA A 66 3.01 -8.03 -3.57
N VAL A 67 2.17 -8.36 -4.53
CA VAL A 67 2.00 -9.75 -4.99
C VAL A 67 3.32 -10.27 -5.51
N ASN A 68 3.67 -11.49 -5.12
CA ASN A 68 4.94 -12.16 -5.44
C ASN A 68 6.16 -11.44 -4.87
N GLY A 69 5.97 -10.56 -3.90
CA GLY A 69 7.05 -9.78 -3.33
C GLY A 69 7.49 -8.63 -4.21
N GLY A 70 6.70 -8.30 -5.23
CA GLY A 70 7.00 -7.23 -6.17
C GLY A 70 7.05 -7.76 -7.60
N GLY A 71 7.20 -6.84 -8.57
CA GLY A 71 7.38 -7.20 -9.97
C GLY A 71 6.09 -7.25 -10.78
N MET A 72 5.03 -6.61 -10.35
CA MET A 72 3.74 -6.50 -11.07
C MET A 72 2.91 -7.78 -11.12
N GLY A 73 3.31 -8.82 -10.38
CA GLY A 73 2.56 -10.06 -10.41
C GLY A 73 2.70 -10.76 -11.75
N ASN A 74 1.68 -11.53 -12.12
CA ASN A 74 1.76 -12.26 -13.36
C ASN A 74 0.85 -11.61 -14.41
N PRO A 75 1.06 -11.86 -15.71
CA PRO A 75 0.30 -11.20 -16.77
C PRO A 75 -1.19 -11.59 -16.84
N ASP A 76 -1.67 -12.43 -15.94
CA ASP A 76 -3.06 -12.90 -15.95
C ASP A 76 -4.01 -11.95 -15.22
N ASN A 77 -3.73 -10.66 -15.22
CA ASN A 77 -4.61 -9.64 -14.62
C ASN A 77 -4.67 -9.67 -13.10
N THR A 78 -3.65 -10.23 -12.47
CA THR A 78 -3.54 -10.14 -11.02
C THR A 78 -3.13 -8.72 -10.65
N ASP A 79 -3.92 -8.09 -9.79
CA ASP A 79 -3.55 -6.75 -9.31
C ASP A 79 -2.23 -6.84 -8.57
N PRO A 80 -1.29 -5.92 -8.83
CA PRO A 80 0.02 -6.01 -8.20
C PRO A 80 0.02 -5.68 -6.72
N VAL A 81 -0.99 -4.95 -6.25
CA VAL A 81 -1.12 -4.62 -4.82
C VAL A 81 -2.49 -5.09 -4.35
N HIS A 82 -2.51 -5.90 -3.29
CA HIS A 82 -3.74 -6.38 -2.68
C HIS A 82 -3.94 -5.76 -1.30
N THR A 83 -5.18 -5.71 -0.85
CA THR A 83 -5.54 -5.08 0.43
C THR A 83 -6.41 -5.98 1.29
N ASP A 84 -6.33 -7.30 1.10
CA ASP A 84 -7.18 -8.24 1.82
C ASP A 84 -6.42 -9.20 2.74
N GLN A 85 -5.11 -9.01 2.90
CA GLN A 85 -4.30 -9.91 3.72
C GLN A 85 -4.49 -9.61 5.19
N THR A 86 -4.66 -10.67 5.99
CA THR A 86 -4.82 -10.55 7.43
C THR A 86 -3.57 -10.99 8.22
N ASN A 87 -2.58 -11.54 7.54
CA ASN A 87 -1.33 -12.00 8.15
C ASN A 87 -0.16 -11.27 7.53
N ILE A 88 0.96 -11.23 8.26
CA ILE A 88 2.18 -10.58 7.79
C ILE A 88 3.16 -11.67 7.36
N ASP A 89 3.41 -11.74 6.05
CA ASP A 89 4.44 -12.59 5.48
C ASP A 89 5.41 -11.71 4.68
N GLY A 90 6.27 -12.31 3.87
CA GLY A 90 7.27 -11.52 3.13
C GLY A 90 6.66 -10.47 2.22
N TRP A 91 5.54 -10.77 1.58
CA TRP A 91 4.92 -9.84 0.63
C TRP A 91 4.29 -8.61 1.29
N GLU A 92 4.07 -8.65 2.61
CA GLU A 92 3.51 -7.54 3.37
C GLU A 92 4.58 -6.68 4.02
N ARG A 93 5.85 -7.01 3.82
CA ARG A 93 6.97 -6.25 4.40
C ARG A 93 7.54 -5.31 3.37
N PHE A 94 7.66 -4.05 3.76
CA PHE A 94 8.18 -3.00 2.91
C PHE A 94 9.32 -2.28 3.62
N GLU A 95 10.25 -1.74 2.84
CA GLU A 95 11.26 -0.85 3.38
C GLU A 95 10.87 0.58 3.02
N LEU A 96 10.85 1.46 4.02
CA LEU A 96 10.56 2.87 3.81
C LEU A 96 11.87 3.58 3.55
N VAL A 97 12.05 4.10 2.34
CA VAL A 97 13.30 4.70 1.91
C VAL A 97 13.08 6.20 1.74
N GLU A 98 13.82 7.00 2.50
CA GLU A 98 13.75 8.45 2.34
C GLU A 98 14.62 8.86 1.14
N VAL A 99 13.99 9.44 0.11
CA VAL A 99 14.69 9.82 -1.12
C VAL A 99 15.00 11.31 -1.16
N ALA A 100 14.30 12.10 -0.36
CA ALA A 100 14.54 13.53 -0.16
C ALA A 100 13.83 13.92 1.13
N PRO A 101 14.14 15.08 1.73
CA PRO A 101 13.47 15.46 2.98
C PRO A 101 11.95 15.45 2.82
N GLY A 102 11.27 14.61 3.62
CA GLY A 102 9.83 14.47 3.60
C GLY A 102 9.26 13.66 2.45
N ILE A 103 10.10 13.09 1.58
CA ILE A 103 9.66 12.29 0.42
C ILE A 103 10.20 10.89 0.57
N TYR A 104 9.30 9.90 0.50
CA TYR A 104 9.64 8.51 0.78
C TYR A 104 9.21 7.61 -0.36
N ALA A 105 9.91 6.49 -0.51
CA ALA A 105 9.52 5.40 -1.40
C ALA A 105 9.29 4.15 -0.57
N PHE A 106 8.35 3.31 -1.00
CA PHE A 106 8.13 2.01 -0.40
C PHE A 106 8.74 0.96 -1.32
N GLN A 107 9.65 0.18 -0.77
CA GLN A 107 10.35 -0.86 -1.52
C GLN A 107 9.82 -2.21 -1.09
N THR A 108 9.50 -3.06 -2.08
CA THR A 108 8.96 -4.39 -1.83
C THR A 108 10.06 -5.34 -1.39
N GLU A 109 9.67 -6.56 -1.00
CA GLU A 109 10.61 -7.58 -0.58
C GLU A 109 11.66 -7.87 -1.65
N LYS A 110 11.28 -7.87 -2.91
CA LYS A 110 12.20 -8.15 -4.02
C LYS A 110 13.00 -6.93 -4.46
N GLY A 111 12.79 -5.79 -3.84
CA GLY A 111 13.57 -4.59 -4.15
C GLY A 111 12.94 -3.67 -5.18
N ASN A 112 11.71 -3.91 -5.59
CA ASN A 112 11.00 -2.99 -6.48
C ASN A 112 10.29 -1.92 -5.66
N TYR A 113 9.89 -0.83 -6.32
CA TYR A 113 9.21 0.28 -5.65
C TYR A 113 7.75 0.33 -6.04
N ILE A 114 6.91 0.76 -5.08
CA ILE A 114 5.50 1.02 -5.35
C ILE A 114 5.39 2.33 -6.09
N THR A 115 4.68 2.33 -7.19
CA THR A 115 4.53 3.49 -8.08
C THR A 115 3.08 3.90 -8.18
N ALA A 116 2.80 5.19 -8.05
CA ALA A 116 1.51 5.76 -8.40
C ALA A 116 1.57 6.17 -9.86
N GLY A 117 1.00 5.34 -10.69
CA GLY A 117 1.04 5.54 -12.14
C GLY A 117 0.19 6.69 -12.64
#